data_9a2f16c544bd75ba6a643f22f66200c3
#
_entry.id   9a2f16c544bd75ba6a643f22f66200c3
#
_cell.length_a   1.000
_cell.length_b   1.000
_cell.length_c   1.000
_cell.angle_alpha   90.00
_cell.angle_beta   90.00
_cell.angle_gamma   90.00
#
_symmetry.space_group_name_H-M   'P 1'
#
loop_
_entity.id
_entity.type
_entity.pdbx_description
1 polymer ?
#
loop_
_entity_poly.entity_id
_entity_poly.type
_entity_poly.pdbx_seq_one_letter_code
_entity_poly.pdbx_strand_id
1 'polypeptide(L)'
;MSNPTLKEGAFEYLHGDLGAIKIMTTSGTLLKTCFLGILVALTFAYTWWLQISGFADKTSLLATVGAIGGFITAMIVCFAPKNKFLAITTSIYALFEGLFLGAVSAIFNTAYPGVVFQAAAGTIITVFTMYIMYSTKIVRTSSTFYKVVLISTFSIAGLYLLQFVLTFFHLSIPGIFTNSPVGIVFTILCIAVAALNLILDFNFIDNYSGQVPDYFEWYGGFSLMVTIVWLYIEFLKLFAKISSRK
;
A
#
# COMPACT_ATOMS: atom_id res chain seq x y z
N MET A 1 2.75 10.41 41.47
CA MET A 1 1.32 10.21 41.18
C MET A 1 1.21 9.06 40.24
N SER A 2 0.80 7.87 40.72
CA SER A 2 0.64 6.67 39.90
C SER A 2 -0.58 6.80 39.02
N ASN A 3 -0.42 6.56 37.74
CA ASN A 3 -1.50 6.57 36.74
C ASN A 3 -2.55 5.51 37.12
N PRO A 4 -3.82 5.89 37.43
CA PRO A 4 -4.84 4.95 37.90
C PRO A 4 -5.26 3.91 36.84
N THR A 5 -4.81 4.03 35.59
CA THR A 5 -5.05 3.05 34.52
C THR A 5 -3.99 1.93 34.49
N LEU A 6 -2.91 2.05 35.27
CA LEU A 6 -1.85 1.03 35.42
C LEU A 6 -2.01 0.29 36.75
N LYS A 7 -3.21 -0.27 37.01
CA LYS A 7 -3.37 -1.21 38.14
C LYS A 7 -2.64 -2.51 37.78
N GLU A 8 -1.80 -2.98 38.73
CA GLU A 8 -1.06 -4.26 38.61
C GLU A 8 -1.95 -5.45 38.21
N GLY A 9 -3.22 -5.46 38.61
CA GLY A 9 -4.21 -6.46 38.18
C GLY A 9 -4.63 -6.41 36.69
N ALA A 10 -4.38 -5.32 35.97
CA ALA A 10 -4.64 -5.28 34.52
C ALA A 10 -3.58 -6.08 33.73
N PHE A 11 -2.40 -6.27 34.32
CA PHE A 11 -1.32 -7.09 33.74
C PHE A 11 -1.39 -8.56 34.18
N GLU A 12 -2.08 -8.87 35.26
CA GLU A 12 -2.25 -10.25 35.76
C GLU A 12 -3.16 -11.08 34.83
N TYR A 13 -4.19 -10.45 34.20
CA TYR A 13 -5.00 -11.07 33.17
C TYR A 13 -4.20 -11.34 31.87
N LEU A 14 -3.15 -10.57 31.59
CA LEU A 14 -2.25 -10.80 30.48
C LEU A 14 -1.22 -11.90 30.77
N HIS A 15 -0.85 -12.11 32.01
CA HIS A 15 0.13 -13.13 32.40
C HIS A 15 -0.46 -14.55 32.46
N GLY A 16 -1.77 -14.70 32.69
CA GLY A 16 -2.45 -16.01 32.74
C GLY A 16 -2.55 -16.70 31.38
N ASP A 17 -2.51 -15.97 30.28
CA ASP A 17 -2.72 -16.46 28.89
C ASP A 17 -1.48 -16.29 27.98
N LEU A 18 -0.43 -15.60 28.45
CA LEU A 18 0.78 -15.31 27.67
C LEU A 18 1.59 -16.55 27.28
N GLY A 19 1.37 -17.69 27.94
CA GLY A 19 2.00 -18.97 27.57
C GLY A 19 1.50 -19.58 26.25
N ALA A 20 0.38 -19.11 25.70
CA ALA A 20 -0.26 -19.64 24.49
C ALA A 20 -0.36 -18.64 23.35
N ILE A 21 -0.04 -17.35 23.56
CA ILE A 21 -0.15 -16.32 22.51
C ILE A 21 1.17 -16.24 21.75
N LYS A 22 1.15 -16.59 20.48
CA LYS A 22 2.27 -16.33 19.57
C LYS A 22 2.50 -14.83 19.43
N ILE A 23 3.76 -14.42 19.45
CA ILE A 23 4.18 -13.03 19.38
C ILE A 23 4.60 -12.70 17.94
N MET A 24 4.29 -11.48 17.48
CA MET A 24 4.68 -10.94 16.16
C MET A 24 6.18 -11.06 15.94
N THR A 25 6.57 -11.48 14.75
CA THR A 25 7.95 -11.55 14.28
C THR A 25 8.11 -10.81 12.95
N THR A 26 9.29 -10.24 12.70
CA THR A 26 9.60 -9.61 11.41
C THR A 26 9.48 -10.61 10.26
N SER A 27 10.01 -11.82 10.43
CA SER A 27 9.92 -12.87 9.40
C SER A 27 8.48 -13.33 9.15
N GLY A 28 7.66 -13.46 10.21
CA GLY A 28 6.24 -13.78 10.07
C GLY A 28 5.48 -12.70 9.32
N THR A 29 5.78 -11.42 9.57
CA THR A 29 5.19 -10.30 8.83
C THR A 29 5.57 -10.34 7.35
N LEU A 30 6.85 -10.57 7.03
CA LEU A 30 7.30 -10.67 5.64
C LEU A 30 6.66 -11.86 4.91
N LEU A 31 6.50 -13.01 5.55
CA LEU A 31 5.79 -14.16 4.98
C LEU A 31 4.32 -13.84 4.68
N LYS A 32 3.63 -13.12 5.58
CA LYS A 32 2.25 -12.69 5.37
C LYS A 32 2.16 -11.63 4.28
N THR A 33 3.14 -10.72 4.18
CA THR A 33 3.26 -9.79 3.05
C THR A 33 3.40 -10.53 1.72
N CYS A 34 4.29 -11.53 1.65
CA CYS A 34 4.44 -12.37 0.45
C CYS A 34 3.15 -13.11 0.11
N PHE A 35 2.45 -13.65 1.10
CA PHE A 35 1.16 -14.31 0.90
C PHE A 35 0.12 -13.34 0.32
N LEU A 36 -0.02 -12.14 0.88
CA LEU A 36 -0.91 -11.10 0.36
C LEU A 36 -0.51 -10.70 -1.07
N GLY A 37 0.80 -10.58 -1.35
CA GLY A 37 1.32 -10.32 -2.69
C GLY A 37 0.96 -11.41 -3.71
N ILE A 38 0.95 -12.68 -3.31
CA ILE A 38 0.50 -13.79 -4.15
C ILE A 38 -0.99 -13.65 -4.46
N LEU A 39 -1.83 -13.32 -3.47
CA LEU A 39 -3.27 -13.10 -3.70
C LEU A 39 -3.52 -11.94 -4.67
N VAL A 40 -2.81 -10.82 -4.50
CA VAL A 40 -2.84 -9.69 -5.45
C VAL A 40 -2.43 -10.16 -6.85
N ALA A 41 -1.32 -10.90 -6.98
CA ALA A 41 -0.82 -11.37 -8.27
C ALA A 41 -1.79 -12.32 -8.99
N LEU A 42 -2.47 -13.19 -8.26
CA LEU A 42 -3.46 -14.13 -8.83
C LEU A 42 -4.67 -13.38 -9.41
N THR A 43 -5.24 -12.45 -8.65
CA THR A 43 -6.40 -11.68 -9.11
C THR A 43 -6.02 -10.64 -10.15
N PHE A 44 -4.80 -10.08 -10.08
CA PHE A 44 -4.20 -9.27 -11.13
C PHE A 44 -4.11 -10.04 -12.46
N ALA A 45 -3.53 -11.25 -12.43
CA ALA A 45 -3.38 -12.08 -13.62
C ALA A 45 -4.74 -12.48 -14.21
N TYR A 46 -5.75 -12.74 -13.36
CA TYR A 46 -7.11 -13.03 -13.80
C TYR A 46 -7.75 -11.86 -14.55
N THR A 47 -7.71 -10.65 -14.00
CA THR A 47 -8.27 -9.46 -14.66
C THR A 47 -7.49 -9.04 -15.90
N TRP A 48 -6.18 -9.22 -15.87
CA TRP A 48 -5.32 -9.03 -17.03
C TRP A 48 -5.70 -9.98 -18.18
N TRP A 49 -5.88 -11.26 -17.85
CA TRP A 49 -6.31 -12.27 -18.83
C TRP A 49 -7.67 -11.94 -19.43
N LEU A 50 -8.64 -11.49 -18.63
CA LEU A 50 -9.96 -11.07 -19.13
C LEU A 50 -9.84 -9.95 -20.17
N GLN A 51 -8.99 -8.96 -19.93
CA GLN A 51 -8.79 -7.84 -20.84
C GLN A 51 -8.22 -8.29 -22.18
N ILE A 52 -7.18 -9.11 -22.19
CA ILE A 52 -6.57 -9.59 -23.43
C ILE A 52 -7.46 -10.60 -24.17
N SER A 53 -8.39 -11.26 -23.47
CA SER A 53 -9.39 -12.15 -24.07
C SER A 53 -10.61 -11.41 -24.65
N GLY A 54 -10.61 -10.07 -24.63
CA GLY A 54 -11.67 -9.25 -25.25
C GLY A 54 -12.88 -9.00 -24.34
N PHE A 55 -12.83 -9.36 -23.06
CA PHE A 55 -13.92 -9.12 -22.09
C PHE A 55 -13.78 -7.76 -21.40
N ALA A 56 -13.64 -6.67 -22.16
CA ALA A 56 -13.42 -5.33 -21.65
C ALA A 56 -14.49 -4.85 -20.64
N ASP A 57 -15.76 -5.16 -20.89
CA ASP A 57 -16.87 -4.80 -19.99
C ASP A 57 -16.72 -5.46 -18.62
N LYS A 58 -16.34 -6.75 -18.58
CA LYS A 58 -16.10 -7.49 -17.33
C LYS A 58 -14.88 -6.92 -16.60
N THR A 59 -13.83 -6.55 -17.32
CA THR A 59 -12.64 -5.94 -16.74
C THR A 59 -12.97 -4.60 -16.09
N SER A 60 -13.76 -3.75 -16.76
CA SER A 60 -14.22 -2.47 -16.22
C SER A 60 -15.07 -2.63 -14.96
N LEU A 61 -15.99 -3.61 -14.97
CA LEU A 61 -16.79 -3.95 -13.78
C LEU A 61 -15.89 -4.40 -12.61
N LEU A 62 -14.94 -5.29 -12.86
CA LEU A 62 -14.02 -5.79 -11.83
C LEU A 62 -13.08 -4.71 -11.32
N ALA A 63 -12.68 -3.75 -12.16
CA ALA A 63 -11.94 -2.58 -11.73
C ALA A 63 -12.72 -1.77 -10.68
N THR A 64 -13.99 -1.52 -10.96
CA THR A 64 -14.88 -0.77 -10.05
C THR A 64 -15.14 -1.53 -8.76
N VAL A 65 -15.45 -2.83 -8.86
CA VAL A 65 -15.65 -3.71 -7.68
C VAL A 65 -14.36 -3.80 -6.85
N GLY A 66 -13.21 -3.95 -7.51
CA GLY A 66 -11.91 -3.98 -6.86
C GLY A 66 -11.59 -2.67 -6.14
N ALA A 67 -11.80 -1.53 -6.79
CA ALA A 67 -11.56 -0.22 -6.18
C ALA A 67 -12.45 0.02 -4.95
N ILE A 68 -13.76 -0.20 -5.08
CA ILE A 68 -14.71 0.02 -3.97
C ILE A 68 -14.49 -1.00 -2.86
N GLY A 69 -14.38 -2.30 -3.19
CA GLY A 69 -14.15 -3.37 -2.23
C GLY A 69 -12.81 -3.24 -1.52
N GLY A 70 -11.74 -2.89 -2.25
CA GLY A 70 -10.42 -2.60 -1.71
C GLY A 70 -10.45 -1.42 -0.75
N PHE A 71 -11.09 -0.32 -1.13
CA PHE A 71 -11.24 0.85 -0.25
C PHE A 71 -12.02 0.52 1.03
N ILE A 72 -13.17 -0.14 0.94
CA ILE A 72 -13.98 -0.52 2.11
C ILE A 72 -13.21 -1.45 3.03
N THR A 73 -12.56 -2.48 2.48
CA THR A 73 -11.79 -3.44 3.29
C THR A 73 -10.55 -2.79 3.90
N ALA A 74 -9.87 -1.88 3.21
CA ALA A 74 -8.78 -1.07 3.78
C ALA A 74 -9.28 -0.22 4.96
N MET A 75 -10.42 0.43 4.83
CA MET A 75 -11.04 1.19 5.93
C MET A 75 -11.34 0.27 7.14
N ILE A 76 -11.89 -0.92 6.91
CA ILE A 76 -12.11 -1.90 7.97
C ILE A 76 -10.79 -2.27 8.66
N VAL A 77 -9.73 -2.58 7.90
CA VAL A 77 -8.42 -2.92 8.47
C VAL A 77 -7.84 -1.74 9.26
N CYS A 78 -8.00 -0.50 8.79
CA CYS A 78 -7.47 0.68 9.47
C CYS A 78 -8.21 1.01 10.78
N PHE A 79 -9.52 0.95 10.80
CA PHE A 79 -10.34 1.47 11.89
C PHE A 79 -10.96 0.41 12.81
N ALA A 80 -11.11 -0.84 12.36
CA ALA A 80 -11.62 -1.92 13.21
C ALA A 80 -10.60 -2.33 14.28
N PRO A 81 -11.06 -2.90 15.40
CA PRO A 81 -10.18 -3.46 16.43
C PRO A 81 -9.25 -4.53 15.86
N LYS A 82 -7.97 -4.47 16.24
CA LYS A 82 -6.97 -5.43 15.78
C LYS A 82 -7.14 -6.76 16.52
N ASN A 83 -7.53 -7.79 15.79
CA ASN A 83 -7.83 -9.11 16.32
C ASN A 83 -7.51 -10.21 15.28
N LYS A 84 -7.86 -11.46 15.58
CA LYS A 84 -7.60 -12.64 14.72
C LYS A 84 -8.28 -12.54 13.33
N PHE A 85 -9.30 -11.69 13.14
CA PHE A 85 -9.96 -11.48 11.84
C PHE A 85 -9.11 -10.67 10.86
N LEU A 86 -7.99 -10.06 11.29
CA LEU A 86 -7.07 -9.37 10.40
C LEU A 86 -6.59 -10.25 9.23
N ALA A 87 -6.35 -11.54 9.48
CA ALA A 87 -5.97 -12.48 8.41
C ALA A 87 -6.99 -12.52 7.27
N ILE A 88 -8.28 -12.54 7.62
CA ILE A 88 -9.37 -12.61 6.64
C ILE A 88 -9.54 -11.26 5.95
N THR A 89 -9.62 -10.17 6.71
CA THR A 89 -9.87 -8.83 6.16
C THR A 89 -8.75 -8.34 5.26
N THR A 90 -7.49 -8.59 5.63
CA THR A 90 -6.33 -8.25 4.77
C THR A 90 -6.23 -9.12 3.53
N SER A 91 -6.62 -10.40 3.62
CA SER A 91 -6.69 -11.28 2.44
C SER A 91 -7.79 -10.83 1.46
N ILE A 92 -8.96 -10.45 1.97
CA ILE A 92 -10.04 -9.90 1.14
C ILE A 92 -9.59 -8.59 0.47
N TYR A 93 -8.91 -7.70 1.22
CA TYR A 93 -8.30 -6.50 0.65
C TYR A 93 -7.37 -6.85 -0.51
N ALA A 94 -6.46 -7.81 -0.31
CA ALA A 94 -5.48 -8.20 -1.34
C ALA A 94 -6.15 -8.72 -2.62
N LEU A 95 -7.25 -9.49 -2.48
CA LEU A 95 -8.03 -9.97 -3.63
C LEU A 95 -8.65 -8.81 -4.42
N PHE A 96 -9.31 -7.86 -3.74
CA PHE A 96 -9.90 -6.69 -4.40
C PHE A 96 -8.85 -5.79 -5.03
N GLU A 97 -7.74 -5.57 -4.34
CA GLU A 97 -6.65 -4.74 -4.83
C GLU A 97 -6.04 -5.32 -6.12
N GLY A 98 -5.85 -6.65 -6.18
CA GLY A 98 -5.35 -7.30 -7.39
C GLY A 98 -6.33 -7.22 -8.56
N LEU A 99 -7.66 -7.33 -8.32
CA LEU A 99 -8.67 -7.10 -9.36
C LEU A 99 -8.55 -5.68 -9.95
N PHE A 100 -8.44 -4.68 -9.09
CA PHE A 100 -8.27 -3.28 -9.49
C PHE A 100 -6.97 -3.06 -10.25
N LEU A 101 -5.83 -3.49 -9.69
CA LEU A 101 -4.52 -3.29 -10.30
C LEU A 101 -4.39 -4.01 -11.65
N GLY A 102 -4.91 -5.23 -11.77
CA GLY A 102 -4.89 -5.98 -13.03
C GLY A 102 -5.65 -5.26 -14.14
N ALA A 103 -6.84 -4.73 -13.82
CA ALA A 103 -7.64 -3.99 -14.77
C ALA A 103 -6.97 -2.66 -15.19
N VAL A 104 -6.53 -1.86 -14.22
CA VAL A 104 -5.85 -0.58 -14.48
C VAL A 104 -4.59 -0.81 -15.30
N SER A 105 -3.77 -1.79 -14.93
CA SER A 105 -2.55 -2.12 -15.65
C SER A 105 -2.81 -2.56 -17.09
N ALA A 106 -3.84 -3.37 -17.32
CA ALA A 106 -4.21 -3.81 -18.66
C ALA A 106 -4.63 -2.64 -19.55
N ILE A 107 -5.42 -1.69 -19.01
CA ILE A 107 -5.81 -0.46 -19.72
C ILE A 107 -4.56 0.37 -20.07
N PHE A 108 -3.67 0.59 -19.11
CA PHE A 108 -2.43 1.34 -19.35
C PHE A 108 -1.53 0.64 -20.38
N ASN A 109 -1.43 -0.69 -20.36
CA ASN A 109 -0.60 -1.43 -21.32
C ASN A 109 -1.17 -1.40 -22.73
N THR A 110 -2.50 -1.32 -22.88
CA THR A 110 -3.15 -1.15 -24.19
C THR A 110 -2.81 0.21 -24.78
N ALA A 111 -2.80 1.26 -23.96
CA ALA A 111 -2.46 2.61 -24.40
C ALA A 111 -0.95 2.81 -24.59
N TYR A 112 -0.14 2.21 -23.74
CA TYR A 112 1.32 2.36 -23.67
C TYR A 112 1.99 1.01 -23.43
N PRO A 113 2.27 0.21 -24.47
CA PRO A 113 2.85 -1.12 -24.32
C PRO A 113 4.17 -1.13 -23.56
N GLY A 114 4.31 -2.05 -22.59
CA GLY A 114 5.53 -2.24 -21.81
C GLY A 114 5.62 -1.41 -20.52
N VAL A 115 4.75 -0.42 -20.29
CA VAL A 115 4.81 0.42 -19.07
C VAL A 115 4.57 -0.37 -17.79
N VAL A 116 3.78 -1.43 -17.86
CA VAL A 116 3.46 -2.30 -16.71
C VAL A 116 4.71 -3.04 -16.22
N PHE A 117 5.50 -3.58 -17.15
CA PHE A 117 6.76 -4.22 -16.79
C PHE A 117 7.76 -3.23 -16.18
N GLN A 118 7.86 -2.02 -16.75
CA GLN A 118 8.72 -0.96 -16.21
C GLN A 118 8.28 -0.53 -14.81
N ALA A 119 6.97 -0.39 -14.58
CA ALA A 119 6.41 -0.04 -13.27
C ALA A 119 6.68 -1.13 -12.23
N ALA A 120 6.47 -2.39 -12.57
CA ALA A 120 6.77 -3.52 -11.71
C ALA A 120 8.26 -3.59 -11.33
N ALA A 121 9.15 -3.47 -12.32
CA ALA A 121 10.59 -3.46 -12.10
C ALA A 121 11.01 -2.28 -11.21
N GLY A 122 10.52 -1.07 -11.49
CA GLY A 122 10.79 0.12 -10.68
C GLY A 122 10.32 -0.05 -9.23
N THR A 123 9.13 -0.62 -9.03
CA THR A 123 8.60 -0.91 -7.70
C THR A 123 9.48 -1.89 -6.93
N ILE A 124 9.81 -3.03 -7.54
CA ILE A 124 10.64 -4.07 -6.91
C ILE A 124 12.01 -3.51 -6.53
N ILE A 125 12.68 -2.83 -7.46
CA ILE A 125 13.99 -2.23 -7.22
C ILE A 125 13.91 -1.22 -6.06
N THR A 126 12.88 -0.37 -6.02
CA THR A 126 12.70 0.63 -4.97
C THR A 126 12.46 -0.03 -3.62
N VAL A 127 11.60 -1.05 -3.53
CA VAL A 127 11.34 -1.79 -2.28
C VAL A 127 12.63 -2.40 -1.73
N PHE A 128 13.41 -3.09 -2.56
CA PHE A 128 14.69 -3.66 -2.14
C PHE A 128 15.71 -2.59 -1.74
N THR A 129 15.80 -1.50 -2.49
CA THR A 129 16.71 -0.39 -2.16
C THR A 129 16.34 0.22 -0.81
N MET A 130 15.06 0.49 -0.55
CA MET A 130 14.60 1.05 0.72
C MET A 130 14.80 0.09 1.88
N TYR A 131 14.60 -1.21 1.66
CA TYR A 131 14.91 -2.22 2.67
C TYR A 131 16.41 -2.25 3.02
N ILE A 132 17.31 -2.19 2.02
CA ILE A 132 18.76 -2.12 2.25
C ILE A 132 19.12 -0.83 3.00
N MET A 133 18.61 0.32 2.58
CA MET A 133 18.88 1.60 3.24
C MET A 133 18.38 1.63 4.69
N TYR A 134 17.26 0.98 4.97
CA TYR A 134 16.73 0.82 6.32
C TYR A 134 17.60 -0.12 7.15
N SER A 135 17.89 -1.34 6.66
CA SER A 135 18.63 -2.37 7.39
C SER A 135 20.09 -1.97 7.69
N THR A 136 20.70 -1.22 6.77
CA THR A 136 22.07 -0.65 6.95
C THR A 136 22.09 0.63 7.78
N LYS A 137 20.91 1.11 8.24
CA LYS A 137 20.77 2.36 9.02
C LYS A 137 21.30 3.60 8.32
N ILE A 138 21.42 3.60 6.98
CA ILE A 138 21.72 4.78 6.18
C ILE A 138 20.66 5.85 6.40
N VAL A 139 19.37 5.42 6.40
CA VAL A 139 18.25 6.29 6.77
C VAL A 139 17.80 5.93 8.18
N ARG A 140 17.82 6.93 9.07
CA ARG A 140 17.36 6.79 10.46
C ARG A 140 15.99 7.40 10.61
N THR A 141 15.08 6.66 11.23
CA THR A 141 13.72 7.09 11.54
C THR A 141 13.72 8.00 12.78
N SER A 142 14.04 9.27 12.58
CA SER A 142 13.90 10.29 13.64
C SER A 142 12.45 10.77 13.75
N SER A 143 12.09 11.41 14.86
CA SER A 143 10.76 12.02 15.03
C SER A 143 10.45 13.06 13.96
N THR A 144 11.46 13.82 13.51
CA THR A 144 11.33 14.78 12.41
C THR A 144 11.09 14.09 11.09
N PHE A 145 11.84 13.02 10.77
CA PHE A 145 11.64 12.22 9.57
C PHE A 145 10.20 11.68 9.49
N TYR A 146 9.72 11.06 10.59
CA TYR A 146 8.35 10.57 10.68
C TYR A 146 7.31 11.66 10.38
N LYS A 147 7.43 12.84 11.02
CA LYS A 147 6.50 13.96 10.80
C LYS A 147 6.52 14.45 9.35
N VAL A 148 7.70 14.61 8.76
CA VAL A 148 7.84 15.09 7.37
C VAL A 148 7.19 14.10 6.39
N VAL A 149 7.49 12.82 6.50
CA VAL A 149 6.91 11.79 5.62
C VAL A 149 5.40 11.73 5.79
N LEU A 150 4.90 11.73 7.04
CA LEU A 150 3.47 11.70 7.34
C LEU A 150 2.73 12.92 6.75
N ILE A 151 3.24 14.13 6.97
CA ILE A 151 2.65 15.36 6.43
C ILE A 151 2.64 15.31 4.90
N SER A 152 3.73 14.89 4.27
CA SER A 152 3.82 14.77 2.81
C SER A 152 2.81 13.76 2.27
N THR A 153 2.65 12.62 2.94
CA THR A 153 1.66 11.59 2.58
C THR A 153 0.23 12.12 2.64
N PHE A 154 -0.14 12.79 3.74
CA PHE A 154 -1.48 13.38 3.86
C PHE A 154 -1.70 14.52 2.87
N SER A 155 -0.68 15.31 2.56
CA SER A 155 -0.76 16.38 1.54
C SER A 155 -1.02 15.81 0.15
N ILE A 156 -0.32 14.75 -0.23
CA ILE A 156 -0.53 14.05 -1.50
C ILE A 156 -1.92 13.41 -1.52
N ALA A 157 -2.32 12.69 -0.47
CA ALA A 157 -3.66 12.11 -0.35
C ALA A 157 -4.76 13.18 -0.46
N GLY A 158 -4.58 14.33 0.18
CA GLY A 158 -5.49 15.46 0.09
C GLY A 158 -5.61 16.03 -1.34
N LEU A 159 -4.48 16.13 -2.07
CA LEU A 159 -4.49 16.56 -3.47
C LEU A 159 -5.22 15.55 -4.37
N TYR A 160 -5.01 14.24 -4.18
CA TYR A 160 -5.75 13.22 -4.92
C TYR A 160 -7.25 13.23 -4.59
N LEU A 161 -7.61 13.41 -3.32
CA LEU A 161 -8.99 13.52 -2.91
C LEU A 161 -9.64 14.78 -3.51
N LEU A 162 -8.95 15.91 -3.47
CA LEU A 162 -9.44 17.16 -4.10
C LEU A 162 -9.64 16.96 -5.62
N GLN A 163 -8.67 16.36 -6.31
CA GLN A 163 -8.81 16.06 -7.74
C GLN A 163 -10.00 15.12 -8.00
N PHE A 164 -10.18 14.10 -7.17
CA PHE A 164 -11.31 13.18 -7.27
C PHE A 164 -12.65 13.92 -7.15
N VAL A 165 -12.79 14.81 -6.15
CA VAL A 165 -13.99 15.65 -5.98
C VAL A 165 -14.20 16.58 -7.18
N LEU A 166 -13.13 17.24 -7.65
CA LEU A 166 -13.23 18.15 -8.81
C LEU A 166 -13.66 17.42 -10.09
N THR A 167 -13.35 16.15 -10.24
CA THR A 167 -13.76 15.34 -11.40
C THR A 167 -15.28 15.24 -11.51
N PHE A 168 -16.04 15.24 -10.43
CA PHE A 168 -17.51 15.28 -10.45
C PHE A 168 -18.06 16.58 -11.03
N PHE A 169 -17.30 17.67 -10.95
CA PHE A 169 -17.64 18.97 -11.52
C PHE A 169 -17.00 19.19 -12.89
N HIS A 170 -16.43 18.15 -13.51
CA HIS A 170 -15.66 18.23 -14.75
C HIS A 170 -14.48 19.21 -14.69
N LEU A 171 -13.97 19.48 -13.50
CA LEU A 171 -12.80 20.33 -13.27
C LEU A 171 -11.56 19.46 -13.00
N SER A 172 -10.39 19.99 -13.32
CA SER A 172 -9.11 19.36 -13.00
C SER A 172 -8.09 20.42 -12.58
N ILE A 173 -7.16 20.03 -11.70
CA ILE A 173 -6.06 20.89 -11.31
C ILE A 173 -5.07 20.94 -12.48
N PRO A 174 -4.85 22.13 -13.10
CA PRO A 174 -4.01 22.25 -14.29
C PRO A 174 -2.55 21.88 -13.96
N GLY A 175 -1.90 21.20 -14.88
CA GLY A 175 -0.46 20.90 -14.81
C GLY A 175 -0.07 19.70 -13.95
N ILE A 176 -0.66 19.51 -12.76
CA ILE A 176 -0.23 18.47 -11.81
C ILE A 176 -0.62 17.06 -12.27
N PHE A 177 -1.88 16.89 -12.71
CA PHE A 177 -2.42 15.60 -13.13
C PHE A 177 -2.33 15.33 -14.63
N THR A 178 -1.71 16.24 -15.38
CA THR A 178 -1.50 16.13 -16.83
C THR A 178 -0.15 15.51 -17.18
N ASN A 179 0.07 15.24 -18.47
CA ASN A 179 1.35 14.77 -19.00
C ASN A 179 2.39 15.91 -19.18
N SER A 180 2.20 17.04 -18.49
CA SER A 180 3.12 18.17 -18.50
C SER A 180 4.44 17.86 -17.74
N PRO A 181 5.51 18.63 -17.95
CA PRO A 181 6.73 18.50 -17.15
C PRO A 181 6.45 18.61 -15.65
N VAL A 182 5.55 19.53 -15.25
CA VAL A 182 5.14 19.70 -13.84
C VAL A 182 4.46 18.43 -13.31
N GLY A 183 3.58 17.81 -14.09
CA GLY A 183 2.91 16.57 -13.72
C GLY A 183 3.87 15.38 -13.59
N ILE A 184 4.96 15.34 -14.39
CA ILE A 184 6.01 14.32 -14.27
C ILE A 184 6.80 14.55 -12.97
N VAL A 185 7.24 15.77 -12.69
CA VAL A 185 7.96 16.11 -11.45
C VAL A 185 7.10 15.79 -10.23
N PHE A 186 5.81 16.13 -10.25
CA PHE A 186 4.90 15.79 -9.16
C PHE A 186 4.82 14.27 -8.94
N THR A 187 4.71 13.47 -10.01
CA THR A 187 4.68 12.00 -9.89
C THR A 187 5.99 11.45 -9.31
N ILE A 188 7.15 12.02 -9.68
CA ILE A 188 8.46 11.65 -9.11
C ILE A 188 8.49 11.97 -7.60
N LEU A 189 7.95 13.12 -7.19
CA LEU A 189 7.83 13.45 -5.76
C LEU A 189 6.92 12.48 -5.02
N CYS A 190 5.79 12.06 -5.61
CA CYS A 190 4.93 11.03 -5.04
C CYS A 190 5.65 9.70 -4.87
N ILE A 191 6.43 9.26 -5.87
CA ILE A 191 7.28 8.06 -5.80
C ILE A 191 8.28 8.18 -4.64
N ALA A 192 8.94 9.32 -4.50
CA ALA A 192 9.90 9.54 -3.42
C ALA A 192 9.22 9.45 -2.04
N VAL A 193 8.06 10.07 -1.86
CA VAL A 193 7.31 10.00 -0.61
C VAL A 193 6.80 8.59 -0.34
N ALA A 194 6.29 7.86 -1.33
CA ALA A 194 5.88 6.46 -1.20
C ALA A 194 7.08 5.57 -0.81
N ALA A 195 8.25 5.78 -1.42
CA ALA A 195 9.47 5.07 -1.05
C ALA A 195 9.90 5.34 0.41
N LEU A 196 9.78 6.59 0.88
CA LEU A 196 10.08 6.93 2.28
C LEU A 196 9.06 6.32 3.25
N ASN A 197 7.80 6.11 2.84
CA ASN A 197 6.81 5.38 3.66
C ASN A 197 7.22 3.92 3.89
N LEU A 198 7.87 3.23 2.94
CA LEU A 198 8.41 1.88 3.18
C LEU A 198 9.36 1.83 4.39
N ILE A 199 10.17 2.88 4.58
CA ILE A 199 11.06 2.97 5.77
C ILE A 199 10.24 3.07 7.05
N LEU A 200 9.11 3.80 7.04
CA LEU A 200 8.21 3.86 8.19
C LEU A 200 7.53 2.52 8.44
N ASP A 201 7.14 1.80 7.39
CA ASP A 201 6.55 0.47 7.50
C ASP A 201 7.56 -0.55 8.10
N PHE A 202 8.81 -0.56 7.61
CA PHE A 202 9.85 -1.40 8.19
C PHE A 202 10.13 -1.07 9.65
N ASN A 203 10.21 0.23 9.97
CA ASN A 203 10.41 0.69 11.35
C ASN A 203 9.23 0.30 12.27
N PHE A 204 7.99 0.36 11.77
CA PHE A 204 6.82 -0.12 12.47
C PHE A 204 6.94 -1.61 12.78
N ILE A 205 7.27 -2.44 11.79
CA ILE A 205 7.40 -3.89 11.95
C ILE A 205 8.47 -4.23 12.97
N ASP A 206 9.64 -3.59 12.90
CA ASP A 206 10.74 -3.85 13.84
C ASP A 206 10.39 -3.42 15.27
N ASN A 207 9.77 -2.26 15.45
CA ASN A 207 9.42 -1.74 16.77
C ASN A 207 8.35 -2.58 17.47
N TYR A 208 7.40 -3.17 16.73
CA TYR A 208 6.35 -3.99 17.31
C TYR A 208 6.67 -5.49 17.35
N SER A 209 7.71 -5.93 16.63
CA SER A 209 8.20 -7.31 16.70
C SER A 209 8.63 -7.67 18.12
N GLY A 210 8.15 -8.80 18.61
CA GLY A 210 8.39 -9.23 19.99
C GLY A 210 7.52 -8.57 21.07
N GLN A 211 6.63 -7.62 20.70
CA GLN A 211 5.88 -6.83 21.69
C GLN A 211 4.36 -7.01 21.60
N VAL A 212 3.85 -7.42 20.43
CA VAL A 212 2.41 -7.55 20.17
C VAL A 212 2.06 -8.95 19.69
N PRO A 213 0.79 -9.39 19.79
CA PRO A 213 0.34 -10.69 19.32
C PRO A 213 0.59 -10.91 17.81
N ASP A 214 0.72 -12.16 17.39
CA ASP A 214 1.06 -12.59 16.03
C ASP A 214 0.08 -12.15 14.94
N TYR A 215 -1.18 -11.89 15.30
CA TYR A 215 -2.16 -11.36 14.31
C TYR A 215 -1.81 -9.96 13.81
N PHE A 216 -0.95 -9.19 14.53
CA PHE A 216 -0.41 -7.93 14.04
C PHE A 216 0.56 -8.10 12.85
N GLU A 217 1.07 -9.30 12.60
CA GLU A 217 1.86 -9.59 11.39
C GLU A 217 1.03 -9.35 10.12
N TRP A 218 -0.28 -9.64 10.17
CA TRP A 218 -1.20 -9.34 9.06
C TRP A 218 -1.38 -7.83 8.87
N TYR A 219 -1.41 -7.07 9.96
CA TYR A 219 -1.50 -5.61 9.89
C TYR A 219 -0.23 -5.00 9.32
N GLY A 220 0.95 -5.43 9.75
CA GLY A 220 2.24 -5.03 9.18
C GLY A 220 2.36 -5.41 7.71
N GLY A 221 1.92 -6.63 7.35
CA GLY A 221 1.88 -7.07 5.96
C GLY A 221 0.93 -6.25 5.07
N PHE A 222 -0.23 -5.87 5.62
CA PHE A 222 -1.17 -4.98 4.95
C PHE A 222 -0.57 -3.58 4.74
N SER A 223 0.09 -2.99 5.74
CA SER A 223 0.76 -1.68 5.63
C SER A 223 1.78 -1.67 4.50
N LEU A 224 2.69 -2.66 4.48
CA LEU A 224 3.64 -2.82 3.38
C LEU A 224 2.95 -2.96 2.03
N MET A 225 1.88 -3.76 1.95
CA MET A 225 1.17 -3.97 0.68
C MET A 225 0.54 -2.68 0.16
N VAL A 226 -0.11 -1.89 1.03
CA VAL A 226 -0.68 -0.58 0.65
C VAL A 226 0.40 0.34 0.07
N THR A 227 1.56 0.42 0.71
CA THR A 227 2.68 1.27 0.27
C THR A 227 3.27 0.77 -1.05
N ILE A 228 3.44 -0.56 -1.23
CA ILE A 228 3.93 -1.18 -2.47
C ILE A 228 2.96 -0.92 -3.63
N VAL A 229 1.66 -1.07 -3.40
CA VAL A 229 0.62 -0.78 -4.39
C VAL A 229 0.62 0.69 -4.79
N TRP A 230 0.68 1.60 -3.83
CA TRP A 230 0.79 3.03 -4.12
C TRP A 230 2.02 3.33 -4.98
N LEU A 231 3.17 2.81 -4.61
CA LEU A 231 4.42 2.96 -5.34
C LEU A 231 4.30 2.44 -6.79
N TYR A 232 3.70 1.28 -6.96
CA TYR A 232 3.44 0.69 -8.29
C TYR A 232 2.56 1.60 -9.17
N ILE A 233 1.46 2.12 -8.62
CA ILE A 233 0.56 3.02 -9.35
C ILE A 233 1.29 4.32 -9.75
N GLU A 234 2.14 4.86 -8.88
CA GLU A 234 2.92 6.05 -9.22
C GLU A 234 3.93 5.78 -10.33
N PHE A 235 4.64 4.63 -10.31
CA PHE A 235 5.51 4.23 -11.41
C PHE A 235 4.73 4.02 -12.71
N LEU A 236 3.58 3.38 -12.63
CA LEU A 236 2.72 3.16 -13.81
C LEU A 236 2.31 4.50 -14.45
N LYS A 237 1.88 5.47 -13.62
CA LYS A 237 1.58 6.84 -14.07
C LYS A 237 2.81 7.55 -14.64
N LEU A 238 3.97 7.42 -14.01
CA LEU A 238 5.21 8.03 -14.48
C LEU A 238 5.58 7.55 -15.87
N PHE A 239 5.66 6.23 -16.06
CA PHE A 239 6.05 5.65 -17.35
C PHE A 239 5.00 5.91 -18.43
N ALA A 240 3.72 5.92 -18.10
CA ALA A 240 2.67 6.32 -19.04
C ALA A 240 2.81 7.79 -19.48
N LYS A 241 3.07 8.72 -18.53
CA LYS A 241 3.31 10.13 -18.84
C LYS A 241 4.54 10.34 -19.73
N ILE A 242 5.60 9.57 -19.51
CA ILE A 242 6.81 9.63 -20.34
C ILE A 242 6.53 9.07 -21.74
N SER A 243 5.83 7.93 -21.81
CA SER A 243 5.50 7.28 -23.09
C SER A 243 4.52 8.08 -23.95
N SER A 244 3.61 8.84 -23.34
CA SER A 244 2.66 9.72 -24.07
C SER A 244 3.31 10.94 -24.73
N ARG A 245 4.59 11.20 -24.47
CA ARG A 245 5.35 12.35 -25.04
C ARG A 245 6.27 11.94 -26.19
N LYS A 246 6.37 10.62 -26.45
CA LYS A 246 7.07 10.08 -27.63
C LYS A 246 6.13 9.98 -28.80
#